data_75c74b7e537bc5122c891b6f987b6d4e
#
_entry.id   75c74b7e537bc5122c891b6f987b6d4e
#
_cell.length_a   1.000
_cell.length_b   1.000
_cell.length_c   1.000
_cell.angle_alpha   90.00
_cell.angle_beta   90.00
_cell.angle_gamma   90.00
#
_symmetry.space_group_name_H-M   'P 1'
#
loop_
_entity.id
_entity.type
_entity.pdbx_description
1 polymer ?
#
loop_
_entity_poly.entity_id
_entity_poly.type
_entity_poly.pdbx_seq_one_letter_code
_entity_poly.pdbx_strand_id
1 'polypeptide(L)'
;MDTLQASVDGLPNLSGSESVIERAVSGGRDRSRRLAENPLDFGRIRAASAIALHMHQPLIPAGGSDLRTAGIIGNLQHMMENQSVGDNHNAPVFLWCYRRMGQLIPELIGEGCEPRVMLDYSGTLLHGLQQMGLPDVFDDLKRITCESAYRRAVEWLGTAWGHAVAPSTPVQDFRLHVSAWQHHFAALFGQEALRRVHGFSPAEMALPNHPDVAYEFVRTLRDCGYEWVLVQEHTVEPLEGGALVRRHLPHRLICRNSRGAEASILAVIKTQGSDTKLVAQMQPYYEAKGLSRSEVAGRQVPPLVTQIADGENGGVMMNEFPPKYMQVVRESSGSDTALMNVSEYLAHLHAIGITEAELPAIRPVFQKRIWDRFPDAAGPEQLERVIEELRHEDHRFHVDGGSWTNNISWVRGYDALLGPMDRVSALFFEKVLKPGVRSDEPRYRNALFHLLVSQTSCYRYWGQGIWVDYGREICRRLTDILTYNF
;
A
#
# COMPACT_ATOMS: atom_id res chain seq x y z
N MET A 1 -16.34 -22.78 -5.72
CA MET A 1 -15.52 -21.56 -5.87
C MET A 1 -14.26 -21.95 -6.61
N ASP A 2 -13.97 -21.29 -7.71
CA ASP A 2 -12.75 -21.57 -8.47
C ASP A 2 -11.54 -21.18 -7.62
N THR A 3 -10.74 -22.17 -7.22
CA THR A 3 -9.52 -21.93 -6.45
C THR A 3 -8.45 -21.49 -7.43
N LEU A 4 -7.92 -20.26 -7.25
CA LEU A 4 -6.82 -19.79 -8.05
C LEU A 4 -5.53 -20.53 -7.66
N GLN A 5 -4.73 -20.92 -8.66
CA GLN A 5 -3.41 -21.51 -8.41
C GLN A 5 -2.46 -20.41 -7.93
N ALA A 6 -1.67 -20.70 -6.91
CA ALA A 6 -0.70 -19.77 -6.37
C ALA A 6 0.43 -19.44 -7.37
N SER A 7 0.76 -20.40 -8.24
CA SER A 7 1.76 -20.24 -9.30
C SER A 7 1.20 -20.75 -10.64
N VAL A 8 1.49 -20.06 -11.71
CA VAL A 8 1.14 -20.41 -13.10
C VAL A 8 2.38 -20.23 -13.97
N ASP A 9 2.69 -21.24 -14.79
CA ASP A 9 3.89 -21.24 -15.66
C ASP A 9 5.21 -20.99 -14.89
N GLY A 10 5.29 -21.42 -13.62
CA GLY A 10 6.48 -21.22 -12.77
C GLY A 10 6.60 -19.80 -12.18
N LEU A 11 5.64 -18.91 -12.44
CA LEU A 11 5.58 -17.54 -11.95
C LEU A 11 4.43 -17.37 -10.94
N PRO A 12 4.45 -16.33 -10.07
CA PRO A 12 3.30 -16.04 -9.24
C PRO A 12 2.07 -15.72 -10.11
N ASN A 13 0.87 -16.03 -9.63
CA ASN A 13 -0.35 -15.73 -10.36
C ASN A 13 -0.64 -14.21 -10.31
N LEU A 14 -0.35 -13.50 -11.39
CA LEU A 14 -0.45 -12.03 -11.48
C LEU A 14 -1.50 -11.54 -12.46
N SER A 15 -2.06 -12.43 -13.29
CA SER A 15 -3.00 -12.07 -14.35
C SER A 15 -3.76 -13.28 -14.90
N GLY A 16 -4.74 -13.03 -15.77
CA GLY A 16 -5.52 -14.07 -16.46
C GLY A 16 -6.75 -14.57 -15.70
N SER A 17 -7.09 -13.93 -14.58
CA SER A 17 -8.27 -14.23 -13.79
C SER A 17 -9.09 -12.98 -13.44
N GLU A 18 -9.02 -11.96 -14.28
CA GLU A 18 -9.58 -10.61 -14.05
C GLU A 18 -11.05 -10.67 -13.65
N SER A 19 -11.87 -11.45 -14.36
CA SER A 19 -13.31 -11.60 -14.04
C SER A 19 -13.59 -12.24 -12.68
N VAL A 20 -12.68 -13.08 -12.19
CA VAL A 20 -12.77 -13.69 -10.85
C VAL A 20 -12.44 -12.64 -9.79
N ILE A 21 -11.39 -11.86 -10.03
CA ILE A 21 -10.97 -10.77 -9.15
C ILE A 21 -12.06 -9.68 -9.08
N GLU A 22 -12.59 -9.23 -10.21
CA GLU A 22 -13.67 -8.23 -10.27
C GLU A 22 -14.91 -8.67 -9.48
N ARG A 23 -15.32 -9.93 -9.61
CA ARG A 23 -16.44 -10.46 -8.80
C ARG A 23 -16.12 -10.48 -7.31
N ALA A 24 -14.88 -10.83 -6.96
CA ALA A 24 -14.47 -10.84 -5.56
C ALA A 24 -14.53 -9.44 -4.94
N VAL A 25 -13.90 -8.44 -5.56
CA VAL A 25 -13.85 -7.07 -5.02
C VAL A 25 -15.22 -6.38 -5.05
N SER A 26 -16.05 -6.63 -6.07
CA SER A 26 -17.41 -6.09 -6.14
C SER A 26 -18.31 -6.63 -5.04
N GLY A 27 -18.14 -7.89 -4.66
CA GLY A 27 -18.90 -8.53 -3.57
C GLY A 27 -18.50 -8.09 -2.16
N GLY A 28 -17.38 -7.38 -2.01
CA GLY A 28 -16.83 -6.96 -0.71
C GLY A 28 -17.45 -5.67 -0.12
N ARG A 29 -18.29 -4.98 -0.88
CA ARG A 29 -18.80 -3.64 -0.52
C ARG A 29 -19.94 -3.61 0.51
N ASP A 30 -20.33 -4.76 1.08
CA ASP A 30 -21.41 -4.81 2.09
C ASP A 30 -20.89 -4.38 3.48
N ARG A 31 -21.13 -3.11 3.82
CA ARG A 31 -20.76 -2.51 5.11
C ARG A 31 -21.56 -3.09 6.29
N SER A 32 -22.78 -3.56 6.06
CA SER A 32 -23.62 -4.16 7.10
C SER A 32 -23.05 -5.47 7.61
N ARG A 33 -22.46 -6.26 6.71
CA ARG A 33 -21.78 -7.51 7.07
C ARG A 33 -20.55 -7.26 7.95
N ARG A 34 -19.78 -6.21 7.67
CA ARG A 34 -18.61 -5.83 8.49
C ARG A 34 -19.01 -5.48 9.92
N LEU A 35 -20.10 -4.76 10.11
CA LEU A 35 -20.63 -4.43 11.44
C LEU A 35 -21.15 -5.67 12.17
N ALA A 36 -21.81 -6.59 11.46
CA ALA A 36 -22.30 -7.85 12.03
C ALA A 36 -21.15 -8.76 12.51
N GLU A 37 -20.01 -8.76 11.81
CA GLU A 37 -18.81 -9.48 12.21
C GLU A 37 -18.06 -8.78 13.36
N ASN A 38 -18.36 -7.53 13.64
CA ASN A 38 -17.65 -6.71 14.63
C ASN A 38 -18.62 -5.90 15.53
N PRO A 39 -19.14 -6.52 16.58
CA PRO A 39 -20.19 -5.92 17.43
C PRO A 39 -19.68 -4.90 18.46
N LEU A 40 -18.65 -4.10 18.14
CA LEU A 40 -18.18 -3.04 19.04
C LEU A 40 -19.30 -2.01 19.31
N ASP A 41 -19.47 -1.63 20.57
CA ASP A 41 -20.35 -0.51 20.94
C ASP A 41 -19.66 0.83 20.64
N PHE A 42 -19.81 1.30 19.40
CA PHE A 42 -19.21 2.54 18.93
C PHE A 42 -19.66 3.77 19.77
N GLY A 43 -20.85 3.68 20.38
CA GLY A 43 -21.36 4.71 21.28
C GLY A 43 -20.51 4.90 22.55
N ARG A 44 -19.88 3.86 23.03
CA ARG A 44 -19.01 3.89 24.23
C ARG A 44 -17.58 4.30 23.92
N ILE A 45 -17.12 4.20 22.67
CA ILE A 45 -15.75 4.51 22.27
C ILE A 45 -15.57 6.02 22.25
N ARG A 46 -14.66 6.54 23.07
CA ARG A 46 -14.30 7.96 23.11
C ARG A 46 -13.26 8.31 22.04
N ALA A 47 -12.28 7.46 21.80
CA ALA A 47 -11.26 7.61 20.79
C ALA A 47 -10.81 6.25 20.28
N ALA A 48 -10.25 6.19 19.07
CA ALA A 48 -9.74 4.98 18.46
C ALA A 48 -8.33 5.18 17.91
N SER A 49 -7.59 4.08 17.82
CA SER A 49 -6.30 4.03 17.13
C SER A 49 -6.21 2.83 16.21
N ALA A 50 -5.53 3.00 15.08
CA ALA A 50 -5.25 1.96 14.11
C ALA A 50 -3.76 1.95 13.77
N ILE A 51 -3.15 0.79 13.74
CA ILE A 51 -1.75 0.62 13.33
C ILE A 51 -1.66 -0.32 12.14
N ALA A 52 -0.74 -0.01 11.23
CA ALA A 52 -0.38 -0.89 10.13
C ALA A 52 1.10 -1.28 10.20
N LEU A 53 1.38 -2.52 9.82
CA LEU A 53 2.73 -3.03 9.65
C LEU A 53 2.98 -3.21 8.16
N HIS A 54 3.90 -2.38 7.64
CA HIS A 54 4.41 -2.52 6.29
C HIS A 54 5.51 -3.58 6.25
N MET A 55 5.41 -4.52 5.33
CA MET A 55 6.34 -5.63 5.15
C MET A 55 6.75 -5.72 3.69
N HIS A 56 8.04 -5.54 3.42
CA HIS A 56 8.55 -5.54 2.05
C HIS A 56 9.94 -6.12 1.95
N GLN A 57 10.14 -6.98 0.94
CA GLN A 57 11.44 -7.38 0.43
C GLN A 57 11.40 -7.43 -1.09
N PRO A 58 12.40 -6.88 -1.79
CA PRO A 58 12.46 -6.93 -3.24
C PRO A 58 12.80 -8.32 -3.74
N LEU A 59 12.48 -8.58 -5.00
CA LEU A 59 13.06 -9.68 -5.78
C LEU A 59 14.33 -9.16 -6.48
N ILE A 60 15.39 -9.93 -6.46
CA ILE A 60 16.69 -9.56 -7.03
C ILE A 60 17.27 -10.67 -7.88
N PRO A 61 18.04 -10.38 -8.95
CA PRO A 61 18.70 -11.39 -9.77
C PRO A 61 20.00 -11.88 -9.08
N ALA A 62 19.85 -12.63 -8.00
CA ALA A 62 20.95 -13.10 -7.14
C ALA A 62 20.97 -14.61 -6.93
N GLY A 63 20.11 -15.38 -7.61
CA GLY A 63 20.10 -16.85 -7.55
C GLY A 63 21.20 -17.50 -8.39
N GLY A 64 22.45 -17.08 -8.25
CA GLY A 64 23.61 -17.59 -8.97
C GLY A 64 24.83 -16.66 -8.88
N SER A 65 25.94 -17.06 -9.49
CA SER A 65 27.19 -16.31 -9.45
C SER A 65 27.36 -15.24 -10.54
N ASP A 66 26.59 -15.33 -11.62
CA ASP A 66 26.60 -14.36 -12.73
C ASP A 66 25.25 -13.63 -12.77
N LEU A 67 25.28 -12.31 -12.65
CA LEU A 67 24.11 -11.44 -12.66
C LEU A 67 23.22 -11.68 -13.90
N ARG A 68 23.81 -11.93 -15.07
CA ARG A 68 23.06 -12.11 -16.32
C ARG A 68 22.26 -13.41 -16.40
N THR A 69 22.70 -14.44 -15.67
CA THR A 69 22.08 -15.77 -15.68
C THR A 69 21.43 -16.14 -14.36
N ALA A 70 21.68 -15.34 -13.30
CA ALA A 70 21.15 -15.56 -11.98
C ALA A 70 19.62 -15.65 -11.97
N GLY A 71 19.07 -16.61 -11.23
CA GLY A 71 17.64 -16.66 -10.94
C GLY A 71 17.18 -15.41 -10.19
N ILE A 72 15.93 -15.00 -10.40
CA ILE A 72 15.29 -13.94 -9.62
C ILE A 72 14.78 -14.57 -8.33
N ILE A 73 15.33 -14.17 -7.19
CA ILE A 73 14.99 -14.67 -5.86
C ILE A 73 14.62 -13.53 -4.93
N GLY A 74 13.93 -13.85 -3.83
CA GLY A 74 13.68 -12.88 -2.75
C GLY A 74 14.98 -12.41 -2.09
N ASN A 75 15.10 -11.10 -1.81
CA ASN A 75 16.26 -10.57 -1.08
C ASN A 75 16.43 -11.25 0.30
N LEU A 76 15.33 -11.60 0.98
CA LEU A 76 15.40 -12.34 2.24
C LEU A 76 16.12 -13.70 2.07
N GLN A 77 15.83 -14.43 0.98
CA GLN A 77 16.54 -15.68 0.66
C GLN A 77 18.03 -15.41 0.48
N HIS A 78 18.38 -14.39 -0.30
CA HIS A 78 19.79 -14.01 -0.50
C HIS A 78 20.48 -13.66 0.83
N MET A 79 19.82 -12.93 1.71
CA MET A 79 20.33 -12.62 3.04
C MET A 79 20.53 -13.87 3.90
N MET A 80 19.59 -14.81 3.88
CA MET A 80 19.68 -16.08 4.61
C MET A 80 20.86 -16.95 4.12
N GLU A 81 21.12 -16.93 2.82
CA GLU A 81 22.23 -17.68 2.19
C GLU A 81 23.60 -17.01 2.42
N ASN A 82 23.62 -15.71 2.76
CA ASN A 82 24.83 -14.89 2.89
C ASN A 82 24.89 -14.15 4.25
N GLN A 83 24.56 -14.80 5.34
CA GLN A 83 24.43 -14.18 6.69
C GLN A 83 25.68 -13.46 7.21
N SER A 84 26.87 -13.82 6.71
CA SER A 84 28.14 -13.18 7.10
C SER A 84 28.40 -11.82 6.43
N VAL A 85 27.54 -11.40 5.50
CA VAL A 85 27.71 -10.16 4.72
C VAL A 85 26.84 -9.04 5.32
N GLY A 86 27.46 -7.97 5.80
CA GLY A 86 26.77 -6.79 6.30
C GLY A 86 25.69 -7.12 7.33
N ASP A 87 24.48 -6.58 7.12
CA ASP A 87 23.33 -6.77 8.04
C ASP A 87 22.50 -8.03 7.75
N ASN A 88 22.96 -8.91 6.86
CA ASN A 88 22.24 -10.12 6.49
C ASN A 88 22.00 -11.09 7.67
N HIS A 89 22.78 -10.98 8.73
CA HIS A 89 22.59 -11.76 9.96
C HIS A 89 21.22 -11.52 10.61
N ASN A 90 20.51 -10.43 10.25
CA ASN A 90 19.16 -10.14 10.72
C ASN A 90 18.06 -10.92 9.97
N ALA A 91 18.36 -11.61 8.88
CA ALA A 91 17.38 -12.30 8.06
C ALA A 91 16.46 -13.28 8.83
N PRO A 92 16.96 -14.10 9.79
CA PRO A 92 16.08 -14.96 10.58
C PRO A 92 15.08 -14.18 11.44
N VAL A 93 15.48 -13.00 11.93
CA VAL A 93 14.60 -12.14 12.73
C VAL A 93 13.56 -11.44 11.83
N PHE A 94 13.95 -11.02 10.63
CA PHE A 94 12.99 -10.50 9.64
C PHE A 94 11.94 -11.56 9.30
N LEU A 95 12.35 -12.80 9.06
CA LEU A 95 11.41 -13.90 8.83
C LEU A 95 10.40 -14.07 9.96
N TRP A 96 10.86 -13.99 11.21
CA TRP A 96 9.98 -14.01 12.36
C TRP A 96 9.00 -12.83 12.38
N CYS A 97 9.46 -11.61 12.03
CA CYS A 97 8.59 -10.45 11.94
C CYS A 97 7.42 -10.66 10.95
N TYR A 98 7.65 -11.34 9.83
CA TYR A 98 6.62 -11.60 8.83
C TYR A 98 5.55 -12.60 9.29
N ARG A 99 5.83 -13.46 10.24
CA ARG A 99 4.87 -14.47 10.73
C ARG A 99 4.31 -14.19 12.11
N ARG A 100 4.95 -13.33 12.91
CA ARG A 100 4.64 -13.18 14.36
C ARG A 100 3.19 -12.82 14.67
N MET A 101 2.50 -12.08 13.79
CA MET A 101 1.10 -11.75 14.03
C MET A 101 0.19 -12.98 13.99
N GLY A 102 0.56 -14.01 13.21
CA GLY A 102 -0.10 -15.32 13.23
C GLY A 102 0.05 -16.07 14.55
N GLN A 103 0.95 -15.65 15.43
CA GLN A 103 1.16 -16.19 16.76
C GLN A 103 0.54 -15.29 17.85
N LEU A 104 0.80 -13.98 17.80
CA LEU A 104 0.33 -13.02 18.80
C LEU A 104 -1.19 -12.86 18.82
N ILE A 105 -1.85 -12.84 17.66
CA ILE A 105 -3.30 -12.67 17.57
C ILE A 105 -4.06 -13.84 18.21
N PRO A 106 -3.77 -15.11 17.87
CA PRO A 106 -4.41 -16.24 18.54
C PRO A 106 -4.18 -16.28 20.07
N GLU A 107 -2.98 -15.93 20.52
CA GLU A 107 -2.67 -15.84 21.96
C GLU A 107 -3.57 -14.83 22.65
N LEU A 108 -3.63 -13.59 22.14
CA LEU A 108 -4.43 -12.50 22.72
C LEU A 108 -5.94 -12.80 22.69
N ILE A 109 -6.44 -13.40 21.60
CA ILE A 109 -7.85 -13.83 21.53
C ILE A 109 -8.12 -14.95 22.53
N GLY A 110 -7.17 -15.88 22.73
CA GLY A 110 -7.25 -16.91 23.74
C GLY A 110 -7.32 -16.37 25.18
N GLU A 111 -6.73 -15.20 25.42
CA GLU A 111 -6.84 -14.44 26.68
C GLU A 111 -8.17 -13.67 26.81
N GLY A 112 -9.03 -13.68 25.81
CA GLY A 112 -10.28 -12.91 25.77
C GLY A 112 -10.10 -11.45 25.37
N CYS A 113 -8.96 -11.08 24.77
CA CYS A 113 -8.68 -9.74 24.28
C CYS A 113 -9.20 -9.52 22.85
N GLU A 114 -9.25 -8.26 22.43
CA GLU A 114 -9.75 -7.83 21.12
C GLU A 114 -8.63 -7.16 20.28
N PRO A 115 -7.61 -7.94 19.82
CA PRO A 115 -6.52 -7.39 19.02
C PRO A 115 -7.03 -6.85 17.68
N ARG A 116 -6.39 -5.77 17.19
CA ARG A 116 -6.56 -5.22 15.83
C ARG A 116 -5.21 -4.83 15.26
N VAL A 117 -5.00 -5.13 13.99
CA VAL A 117 -3.81 -4.72 13.23
C VAL A 117 -4.13 -4.70 11.74
N MET A 118 -3.59 -3.73 11.03
CA MET A 118 -3.57 -3.72 9.58
C MET A 118 -2.24 -4.30 9.07
N LEU A 119 -2.29 -5.08 8.00
CA LEU A 119 -1.11 -5.70 7.38
C LEU A 119 -0.99 -5.26 5.92
N ASP A 120 0.18 -4.76 5.56
CA ASP A 120 0.55 -4.32 4.21
C ASP A 120 1.78 -5.11 3.76
N TYR A 121 1.58 -6.15 2.96
CA TYR A 121 2.68 -7.00 2.43
C TYR A 121 2.79 -6.81 0.93
N SER A 122 4.00 -6.44 0.47
CA SER A 122 4.26 -6.39 -0.97
C SER A 122 4.16 -7.77 -1.61
N GLY A 123 3.75 -7.80 -2.88
CA GLY A 123 3.66 -9.06 -3.62
C GLY A 123 5.03 -9.71 -3.83
N THR A 124 6.08 -8.91 -3.93
CA THR A 124 7.47 -9.42 -4.05
C THR A 124 7.93 -10.14 -2.78
N LEU A 125 7.57 -9.64 -1.59
CA LEU A 125 7.82 -10.35 -0.35
C LEU A 125 7.05 -11.67 -0.30
N LEU A 126 5.74 -11.66 -0.58
CA LEU A 126 4.92 -12.86 -0.57
C LEU A 126 5.45 -13.91 -1.54
N HIS A 127 5.88 -13.51 -2.74
CA HIS A 127 6.48 -14.43 -3.70
C HIS A 127 7.86 -14.95 -3.23
N GLY A 128 8.71 -14.09 -2.70
CA GLY A 128 10.01 -14.51 -2.14
C GLY A 128 9.86 -15.55 -1.03
N LEU A 129 8.88 -15.37 -0.12
CA LEU A 129 8.57 -16.35 0.92
C LEU A 129 8.08 -17.69 0.34
N GLN A 130 7.30 -17.66 -0.76
CA GLN A 130 6.90 -18.88 -1.47
C GLN A 130 8.10 -19.62 -2.07
N GLN A 131 9.02 -18.88 -2.71
CA GLN A 131 10.24 -19.46 -3.31
C GLN A 131 11.10 -20.15 -2.25
N MET A 132 11.16 -19.63 -1.03
CA MET A 132 11.91 -20.24 0.08
C MET A 132 11.26 -21.53 0.61
N GLY A 133 10.04 -21.85 0.20
CA GLY A 133 9.34 -23.07 0.63
C GLY A 133 9.06 -23.11 2.13
N LEU A 134 8.60 -22.00 2.72
CA LEU A 134 8.35 -21.84 4.15
C LEU A 134 6.84 -21.97 4.47
N PRO A 135 6.31 -23.21 4.61
CA PRO A 135 4.88 -23.41 4.83
C PRO A 135 4.39 -22.76 6.13
N ASP A 136 5.16 -22.83 7.19
CA ASP A 136 4.79 -22.28 8.52
C ASP A 136 4.41 -20.80 8.47
N VAL A 137 5.08 -20.02 7.62
CA VAL A 137 4.77 -18.58 7.47
C VAL A 137 3.38 -18.39 6.88
N PHE A 138 3.06 -19.15 5.82
CA PHE A 138 1.75 -19.08 5.19
C PHE A 138 0.65 -19.70 6.04
N ASP A 139 0.94 -20.73 6.83
CA ASP A 139 -0.01 -21.32 7.77
C ASP A 139 -0.38 -20.32 8.87
N ASP A 140 0.61 -19.63 9.45
CA ASP A 140 0.38 -18.55 10.40
C ASP A 140 -0.44 -17.38 9.79
N LEU A 141 -0.09 -16.93 8.58
CA LEU A 141 -0.82 -15.86 7.90
C LEU A 141 -2.23 -16.29 7.49
N LYS A 142 -2.42 -17.51 6.98
CA LYS A 142 -3.73 -18.05 6.61
C LYS A 142 -4.64 -18.21 7.83
N ARG A 143 -4.10 -18.64 8.96
CA ARG A 143 -4.84 -18.72 10.22
C ARG A 143 -5.53 -17.41 10.53
N ILE A 144 -4.77 -16.32 10.62
CA ILE A 144 -5.31 -15.01 11.00
C ILE A 144 -6.12 -14.34 9.88
N THR A 145 -5.92 -14.75 8.63
CA THR A 145 -6.62 -14.19 7.47
C THR A 145 -7.93 -14.89 7.18
N CYS A 146 -7.97 -16.24 7.29
CA CYS A 146 -9.07 -17.03 6.76
C CYS A 146 -9.99 -17.60 7.83
N GLU A 147 -9.45 -17.96 9.02
CA GLU A 147 -10.25 -18.59 10.07
C GLU A 147 -11.20 -17.57 10.74
N SER A 148 -12.45 -17.99 10.92
CA SER A 148 -13.52 -17.13 11.48
C SER A 148 -13.22 -16.59 12.87
N ALA A 149 -12.43 -17.32 13.66
CA ALA A 149 -12.04 -16.92 15.00
C ALA A 149 -11.08 -15.71 15.01
N TYR A 150 -10.25 -15.53 13.98
CA TYR A 150 -9.15 -14.57 13.98
C TYR A 150 -9.29 -13.48 12.91
N ARG A 151 -9.93 -13.76 11.78
CA ARG A 151 -9.94 -12.89 10.60
C ARG A 151 -10.45 -11.47 10.83
N ARG A 152 -11.27 -11.23 11.88
CA ARG A 152 -11.74 -9.89 12.24
C ARG A 152 -10.65 -9.03 12.88
N ALA A 153 -9.62 -9.66 13.45
CA ALA A 153 -8.51 -8.95 14.09
C ALA A 153 -7.58 -8.29 13.06
N VAL A 154 -7.59 -8.80 11.83
CA VAL A 154 -6.65 -8.38 10.77
C VAL A 154 -7.40 -7.72 9.63
N GLU A 155 -6.95 -6.52 9.26
CA GLU A 155 -7.31 -5.86 8.02
C GLU A 155 -6.11 -5.85 7.07
N TRP A 156 -6.23 -6.52 5.93
CA TRP A 156 -5.22 -6.44 4.89
C TRP A 156 -5.40 -5.17 4.06
N LEU A 157 -4.29 -4.52 3.76
CA LEU A 157 -4.22 -3.39 2.85
C LEU A 157 -3.70 -3.86 1.50
N GLY A 158 -4.38 -3.44 0.41
CA GLY A 158 -3.80 -3.58 -0.91
C GLY A 158 -2.61 -2.65 -1.08
N THR A 159 -1.68 -3.02 -1.94
CA THR A 159 -0.51 -2.21 -2.27
C THR A 159 -0.05 -2.47 -3.70
N ALA A 160 0.96 -1.76 -4.18
CA ALA A 160 1.59 -2.06 -5.47
C ALA A 160 2.39 -3.36 -5.37
N TRP A 161 2.11 -4.35 -6.22
CA TRP A 161 2.72 -5.69 -6.15
C TRP A 161 4.25 -5.66 -6.05
N GLY A 162 4.90 -4.87 -6.90
CA GLY A 162 6.36 -4.70 -6.92
C GLY A 162 6.86 -3.60 -6.00
N HIS A 163 6.02 -3.07 -5.09
CA HIS A 163 6.37 -1.91 -4.27
C HIS A 163 6.76 -0.68 -5.11
N ALA A 164 6.02 -0.45 -6.19
CA ALA A 164 6.27 0.67 -7.10
C ALA A 164 5.75 1.99 -6.51
N VAL A 165 6.57 3.04 -6.62
CA VAL A 165 6.25 4.38 -6.12
C VAL A 165 5.33 5.09 -7.11
N ALA A 166 4.07 5.26 -6.74
CA ALA A 166 3.01 5.73 -7.63
C ALA A 166 3.33 7.03 -8.40
N PRO A 167 3.89 8.10 -7.78
CA PRO A 167 4.19 9.34 -8.51
C PRO A 167 5.20 9.21 -9.66
N SER A 168 6.09 8.23 -9.59
CA SER A 168 7.17 8.01 -10.58
C SER A 168 7.04 6.67 -11.31
N THR A 169 5.86 6.08 -11.29
CA THR A 169 5.51 4.88 -12.05
C THR A 169 4.52 5.27 -13.13
N PRO A 170 4.72 4.88 -14.41
CA PRO A 170 3.73 5.15 -15.45
C PRO A 170 2.33 4.68 -15.04
N VAL A 171 1.33 5.51 -15.31
CA VAL A 171 -0.04 5.30 -14.80
C VAL A 171 -0.61 3.94 -15.19
N GLN A 172 -0.40 3.50 -16.44
CA GLN A 172 -0.85 2.20 -16.91
C GLN A 172 -0.18 1.04 -16.14
N ASP A 173 1.09 1.18 -15.77
CA ASP A 173 1.83 0.17 -15.04
C ASP A 173 1.39 0.13 -13.56
N PHE A 174 1.08 1.29 -12.97
CA PHE A 174 0.54 1.33 -11.62
C PHE A 174 -0.74 0.50 -11.48
N ARG A 175 -1.65 0.59 -12.47
CA ARG A 175 -2.86 -0.27 -12.52
C ARG A 175 -2.50 -1.77 -12.58
N LEU A 176 -1.45 -2.13 -13.35
CA LEU A 176 -0.98 -3.51 -13.41
C LEU A 176 -0.45 -4.00 -12.06
N HIS A 177 0.29 -3.14 -11.32
CA HIS A 177 0.74 -3.46 -9.97
C HIS A 177 -0.42 -3.73 -9.00
N VAL A 178 -1.45 -2.90 -9.03
CA VAL A 178 -2.64 -3.05 -8.17
C VAL A 178 -3.37 -4.35 -8.49
N SER A 179 -3.63 -4.60 -9.78
CA SER A 179 -4.30 -5.82 -10.24
C SER A 179 -3.49 -7.09 -9.94
N ALA A 180 -2.19 -7.07 -10.16
CA ALA A 180 -1.29 -8.19 -9.88
C ALA A 180 -1.26 -8.54 -8.38
N TRP A 181 -1.29 -7.53 -7.51
CA TRP A 181 -1.38 -7.77 -6.07
C TRP A 181 -2.68 -8.50 -5.71
N GLN A 182 -3.80 -8.07 -6.27
CA GLN A 182 -5.11 -8.71 -6.02
C GLN A 182 -5.16 -10.16 -6.51
N HIS A 183 -4.61 -10.45 -7.70
CA HIS A 183 -4.51 -11.81 -8.22
C HIS A 183 -3.67 -12.69 -7.29
N HIS A 184 -2.47 -12.23 -6.93
CA HIS A 184 -1.54 -12.97 -6.10
C HIS A 184 -2.12 -13.19 -4.69
N PHE A 185 -2.70 -12.16 -4.07
CA PHE A 185 -3.34 -12.27 -2.77
C PHE A 185 -4.50 -13.27 -2.79
N ALA A 186 -5.39 -13.19 -3.79
CA ALA A 186 -6.49 -14.13 -3.93
C ALA A 186 -6.03 -15.58 -4.19
N ALA A 187 -4.91 -15.75 -4.89
CA ALA A 187 -4.32 -17.07 -5.12
C ALA A 187 -3.72 -17.68 -3.83
N LEU A 188 -3.22 -16.85 -2.92
CA LEU A 188 -2.63 -17.29 -1.64
C LEU A 188 -3.66 -17.50 -0.53
N PHE A 189 -4.61 -16.56 -0.39
CA PHE A 189 -5.54 -16.48 0.75
C PHE A 189 -7.01 -16.71 0.36
N GLY A 190 -7.30 -16.82 -0.94
CA GLY A 190 -8.64 -17.04 -1.45
C GLY A 190 -9.44 -15.77 -1.71
N GLN A 191 -10.49 -15.91 -2.54
CA GLN A 191 -11.36 -14.80 -2.94
C GLN A 191 -12.13 -14.18 -1.76
N GLU A 192 -12.51 -14.99 -0.75
CA GLU A 192 -13.19 -14.50 0.45
C GLU A 192 -12.28 -13.58 1.29
N ALA A 193 -10.97 -13.84 1.33
CA ALA A 193 -10.02 -12.95 1.95
C ALA A 193 -9.89 -11.65 1.16
N LEU A 194 -9.80 -11.71 -0.18
CA LEU A 194 -9.72 -10.53 -1.03
C LEU A 194 -10.97 -9.64 -0.91
N ARG A 195 -12.16 -10.20 -0.74
CA ARG A 195 -13.41 -9.42 -0.52
C ARG A 195 -13.36 -8.53 0.71
N ARG A 196 -12.48 -8.80 1.66
CA ARG A 196 -12.32 -8.03 2.89
C ARG A 196 -11.19 -6.99 2.81
N VAL A 197 -10.53 -6.88 1.67
CA VAL A 197 -9.49 -5.87 1.45
C VAL A 197 -10.15 -4.61 0.88
N HIS A 198 -10.29 -3.58 1.70
CA HIS A 198 -10.98 -2.33 1.34
C HIS A 198 -10.06 -1.11 1.31
N GLY A 199 -8.96 -1.16 2.05
CA GLY A 199 -7.98 -0.10 2.13
C GLY A 199 -6.78 -0.32 1.22
N PHE A 200 -6.15 0.78 0.82
CA PHE A 200 -4.92 0.76 0.04
C PHE A 200 -3.81 1.54 0.75
N SER A 201 -2.63 0.96 0.80
CA SER A 201 -1.39 1.58 1.29
C SER A 201 -0.45 1.82 0.12
N PRO A 202 -0.19 3.08 -0.26
CA PRO A 202 0.78 3.37 -1.30
C PRO A 202 2.20 3.03 -0.83
N ALA A 203 3.00 2.41 -1.69
CA ALA A 203 4.42 2.17 -1.43
C ALA A 203 5.09 3.50 -1.02
N GLU A 204 5.90 3.48 0.06
CA GLU A 204 6.56 4.66 0.63
C GLU A 204 5.60 5.78 1.07
N MET A 205 4.32 5.47 1.30
CA MET A 205 3.27 6.48 1.53
C MET A 205 3.23 7.56 0.44
N ALA A 206 3.68 7.21 -0.77
CA ALA A 206 3.88 8.15 -1.86
C ALA A 206 2.56 8.45 -2.57
N LEU A 207 2.10 9.70 -2.43
CA LEU A 207 0.89 10.20 -3.07
C LEU A 207 1.27 11.09 -4.29
N PRO A 208 0.76 10.80 -5.49
CA PRO A 208 0.91 11.71 -6.62
C PRO A 208 0.25 13.07 -6.34
N ASN A 209 0.92 14.17 -6.73
CA ASN A 209 0.35 15.50 -6.66
C ASN A 209 0.28 16.23 -8.01
N HIS A 210 0.83 15.65 -9.10
CA HIS A 210 0.49 16.08 -10.45
C HIS A 210 -0.99 15.78 -10.71
N PRO A 211 -1.82 16.76 -11.12
CA PRO A 211 -3.27 16.59 -11.23
C PRO A 211 -3.73 15.37 -12.03
N ASP A 212 -3.20 15.18 -13.23
CA ASP A 212 -3.62 14.05 -14.08
C ASP A 212 -3.19 12.70 -13.51
N VAL A 213 -2.00 12.62 -12.89
CA VAL A 213 -1.51 11.39 -12.25
C VAL A 213 -2.29 11.07 -10.98
N ALA A 214 -2.59 12.09 -10.16
CA ALA A 214 -3.39 11.92 -8.94
C ALA A 214 -4.83 11.47 -9.25
N TYR A 215 -5.44 12.04 -10.30
CA TYR A 215 -6.75 11.61 -10.78
C TYR A 215 -6.73 10.13 -11.19
N GLU A 216 -5.78 9.72 -12.01
CA GLU A 216 -5.67 8.33 -12.47
C GLU A 216 -5.32 7.36 -11.34
N PHE A 217 -4.54 7.80 -10.34
CA PHE A 217 -4.28 7.03 -9.13
C PHE A 217 -5.58 6.72 -8.38
N VAL A 218 -6.38 7.76 -8.07
CA VAL A 218 -7.65 7.58 -7.34
C VAL A 218 -8.64 6.76 -8.18
N ARG A 219 -8.73 7.02 -9.50
CA ARG A 219 -9.59 6.25 -10.41
C ARG A 219 -9.20 4.78 -10.42
N THR A 220 -7.90 4.48 -10.51
CA THR A 220 -7.40 3.10 -10.46
C THR A 220 -7.80 2.39 -9.18
N LEU A 221 -7.63 3.03 -8.02
CA LEU A 221 -8.01 2.43 -6.75
C LEU A 221 -9.52 2.14 -6.69
N ARG A 222 -10.34 3.10 -7.12
CA ARG A 222 -11.80 2.93 -7.17
C ARG A 222 -12.23 1.82 -8.13
N ASP A 223 -11.66 1.76 -9.32
CA ASP A 223 -11.93 0.73 -10.32
C ASP A 223 -11.53 -0.66 -9.80
N CYS A 224 -10.42 -0.75 -9.05
CA CYS A 224 -9.95 -1.97 -8.41
C CYS A 224 -10.69 -2.30 -7.09
N GLY A 225 -11.72 -1.54 -6.72
CA GLY A 225 -12.63 -1.88 -5.61
C GLY A 225 -12.21 -1.36 -4.24
N TYR A 226 -11.16 -0.55 -4.14
CA TYR A 226 -10.77 0.07 -2.87
C TYR A 226 -11.73 1.19 -2.47
N GLU A 227 -12.05 1.26 -1.18
CA GLU A 227 -12.96 2.24 -0.59
C GLU A 227 -12.20 3.40 0.06
N TRP A 228 -10.98 3.17 0.52
CA TRP A 228 -10.16 4.17 1.19
C TRP A 228 -8.66 3.96 0.93
N VAL A 229 -7.89 5.03 1.12
CA VAL A 229 -6.44 5.07 0.96
C VAL A 229 -5.79 5.70 2.18
N LEU A 230 -4.66 5.13 2.62
CA LEU A 230 -3.81 5.73 3.64
C LEU A 230 -2.94 6.82 3.01
N VAL A 231 -2.93 8.03 3.61
CA VAL A 231 -2.13 9.15 3.13
C VAL A 231 -1.33 9.80 4.25
N GLN A 232 -0.14 10.25 3.92
CA GLN A 232 0.70 10.98 4.86
C GLN A 232 0.18 12.42 5.06
N GLU A 233 0.12 12.92 6.28
CA GLU A 233 -0.47 14.23 6.63
C GLU A 233 0.02 15.39 5.75
N HIS A 234 1.32 15.49 5.50
CA HIS A 234 1.90 16.59 4.74
C HIS A 234 1.82 16.44 3.21
N THR A 235 1.30 15.30 2.71
CA THR A 235 1.13 15.08 1.26
C THR A 235 -0.21 15.58 0.74
N VAL A 236 -1.06 16.05 1.63
CA VAL A 236 -2.40 16.57 1.32
C VAL A 236 -2.63 17.94 1.94
N GLU A 237 -3.57 18.68 1.40
CA GLU A 237 -4.00 19.99 1.88
C GLU A 237 -5.53 20.12 1.84
N PRO A 238 -6.15 20.94 2.72
CA PRO A 238 -7.55 21.35 2.56
C PRO A 238 -7.80 22.01 1.21
N LEU A 239 -9.06 22.04 0.75
CA LEU A 239 -9.39 22.71 -0.51
C LEU A 239 -9.00 24.20 -0.51
N GLU A 240 -9.02 24.84 0.66
CA GLU A 240 -8.58 26.23 0.85
C GLU A 240 -7.05 26.39 0.98
N GLY A 241 -6.32 25.27 0.98
CA GLY A 241 -4.87 25.25 1.22
C GLY A 241 -4.49 25.29 2.69
N GLY A 242 -3.19 25.16 2.98
CA GLY A 242 -2.67 25.17 4.34
C GLY A 242 -2.58 23.78 4.99
N ALA A 243 -2.33 23.75 6.30
CA ALA A 243 -2.17 22.51 7.05
C ALA A 243 -3.53 21.87 7.43
N LEU A 244 -3.56 20.55 7.56
CA LEU A 244 -4.73 19.83 8.04
C LEU A 244 -5.01 20.16 9.51
N VAL A 245 -6.24 20.59 9.81
CA VAL A 245 -6.68 20.88 11.18
C VAL A 245 -7.30 19.65 11.85
N ARG A 246 -8.03 18.82 11.10
CA ARG A 246 -8.81 17.69 11.62
C ARG A 246 -8.17 16.33 11.26
N ARG A 247 -6.87 16.19 11.45
CA ARG A 247 -6.08 15.04 11.04
C ARG A 247 -6.51 13.68 11.60
N HIS A 248 -7.28 13.67 12.68
CA HIS A 248 -7.78 12.43 13.30
C HIS A 248 -9.18 12.03 12.81
N LEU A 249 -9.63 12.58 11.71
CA LEU A 249 -10.86 12.17 11.01
C LEU A 249 -10.54 11.67 9.61
N PRO A 250 -11.35 10.79 9.06
CA PRO A 250 -11.31 10.51 7.63
C PRO A 250 -11.66 11.75 6.81
N HIS A 251 -11.13 11.82 5.62
CA HIS A 251 -11.34 12.92 4.68
C HIS A 251 -11.80 12.37 3.33
N ARG A 252 -12.41 13.19 2.52
CA ARG A 252 -12.67 12.90 1.12
C ARG A 252 -11.54 13.48 0.28
N LEU A 253 -10.63 12.63 -0.22
CA LEU A 253 -9.58 13.02 -1.16
C LEU A 253 -10.20 13.20 -2.53
N ILE A 254 -10.12 14.42 -3.07
CA ILE A 254 -10.66 14.81 -4.36
C ILE A 254 -9.48 15.09 -5.29
N CYS A 255 -9.44 14.41 -6.43
CA CYS A 255 -8.45 14.63 -7.48
C CYS A 255 -9.18 15.02 -8.77
N ARG A 256 -8.78 16.16 -9.34
CA ARG A 256 -9.30 16.68 -10.60
C ARG A 256 -8.18 16.63 -11.66
N ASN A 257 -8.51 16.26 -12.88
CA ASN A 257 -7.56 16.26 -13.99
C ASN A 257 -7.64 17.54 -14.83
N SER A 258 -6.69 17.71 -15.76
CA SER A 258 -6.60 18.84 -16.67
C SER A 258 -7.82 19.02 -17.60
N ARG A 259 -8.66 18.00 -17.74
CA ARG A 259 -9.88 18.01 -18.55
C ARG A 259 -11.14 18.27 -17.73
N GLY A 260 -11.00 18.58 -16.43
CA GLY A 260 -12.11 18.87 -15.53
C GLY A 260 -12.83 17.66 -14.95
N ALA A 261 -12.39 16.42 -15.26
CA ALA A 261 -12.97 15.24 -14.63
C ALA A 261 -12.45 15.07 -13.19
N GLU A 262 -13.36 14.67 -12.29
CA GLU A 262 -13.05 14.45 -10.87
C GLU A 262 -13.18 12.98 -10.47
N ALA A 263 -12.31 12.54 -9.59
CA ALA A 263 -12.39 11.27 -8.88
C ALA A 263 -12.16 11.52 -7.39
N SER A 264 -12.84 10.77 -6.53
CA SER A 264 -12.65 10.88 -5.08
C SER A 264 -12.63 9.53 -4.40
N ILE A 265 -11.91 9.45 -3.29
CA ILE A 265 -11.83 8.27 -2.42
C ILE A 265 -11.72 8.75 -0.97
N LEU A 266 -12.14 7.92 0.00
CA LEU A 266 -11.87 8.23 1.39
C LEU A 266 -10.37 8.16 1.68
N ALA A 267 -9.85 9.16 2.39
CA ALA A 267 -8.46 9.18 2.86
C ALA A 267 -8.42 9.11 4.38
N VAL A 268 -7.57 8.24 4.89
CA VAL A 268 -7.26 8.16 6.32
C VAL A 268 -5.84 8.68 6.52
N ILE A 269 -5.70 9.58 7.49
CA ILE A 269 -4.48 10.35 7.65
C ILE A 269 -3.51 9.61 8.56
N LYS A 270 -2.34 9.24 8.03
CA LYS A 270 -1.18 8.94 8.84
C LYS A 270 -0.64 10.27 9.36
N THR A 271 -0.72 10.48 10.67
CA THR A 271 -0.22 11.72 11.31
C THR A 271 1.30 11.87 11.17
N GLN A 272 1.81 13.07 11.38
CA GLN A 272 3.25 13.34 11.26
C GLN A 272 4.09 12.42 12.15
N GLY A 273 5.29 12.13 11.69
CA GLY A 273 6.19 11.19 12.29
C GLY A 273 6.30 9.92 11.44
N SER A 274 7.48 9.68 10.92
CA SER A 274 7.81 8.49 10.13
C SER A 274 8.60 7.48 10.97
N ASP A 275 8.78 7.78 12.26
CA ASP A 275 9.63 6.98 13.10
C ASP A 275 8.93 5.64 13.40
N THR A 276 9.56 4.56 12.96
CA THR A 276 9.21 3.18 13.29
C THR A 276 8.98 2.98 14.79
N LYS A 277 9.72 3.73 15.63
CA LYS A 277 9.57 3.74 17.07
C LYS A 277 8.17 4.15 17.54
N LEU A 278 7.49 5.05 16.82
CA LEU A 278 6.13 5.46 17.17
C LEU A 278 5.16 4.28 17.14
N VAL A 279 5.25 3.44 16.10
CA VAL A 279 4.42 2.24 15.98
C VAL A 279 4.88 1.16 16.97
N ALA A 280 6.19 0.94 17.09
CA ALA A 280 6.72 -0.07 18.00
C ALA A 280 6.35 0.18 19.45
N GLN A 281 6.27 1.43 19.88
CA GLN A 281 5.86 1.83 21.22
C GLN A 281 4.36 2.09 21.36
N MET A 282 3.57 1.79 20.32
CA MET A 282 2.12 1.98 20.31
C MET A 282 1.67 3.43 20.63
N GLN A 283 2.47 4.43 20.23
CA GLN A 283 2.17 5.84 20.46
C GLN A 283 0.80 6.27 19.93
N PRO A 284 0.30 5.75 18.79
CA PRO A 284 -1.05 6.08 18.31
C PRO A 284 -2.15 5.79 19.34
N TYR A 285 -2.02 4.73 20.12
CA TYR A 285 -2.95 4.41 21.21
C TYR A 285 -2.86 5.44 22.35
N TYR A 286 -1.65 5.81 22.76
CA TYR A 286 -1.46 6.79 23.83
C TYR A 286 -1.87 8.20 23.41
N GLU A 287 -1.66 8.58 22.15
CA GLU A 287 -2.19 9.82 21.57
C GLU A 287 -3.73 9.81 21.60
N ALA A 288 -4.35 8.71 21.15
CA ALA A 288 -5.81 8.56 21.17
C ALA A 288 -6.39 8.69 22.60
N LYS A 289 -5.71 8.18 23.63
CA LYS A 289 -6.13 8.33 25.03
C LYS A 289 -6.27 9.79 25.47
N GLY A 290 -5.51 10.70 24.87
CA GLY A 290 -5.56 12.14 25.14
C GLY A 290 -6.65 12.90 24.37
N LEU A 291 -7.35 12.24 23.44
CA LEU A 291 -8.34 12.89 22.57
C LEU A 291 -9.77 12.66 23.04
N SER A 292 -10.65 13.57 22.63
CA SER A 292 -12.09 13.49 22.87
C SER A 292 -12.83 13.47 21.53
N ARG A 293 -14.10 13.03 21.56
CA ARG A 293 -14.97 13.07 20.40
C ARG A 293 -15.04 14.46 19.80
N SER A 294 -15.18 14.53 18.50
CA SER A 294 -15.36 15.75 17.74
C SER A 294 -16.66 15.72 16.95
N GLU A 295 -17.21 16.90 16.71
CA GLU A 295 -18.47 17.02 15.97
C GLU A 295 -18.23 16.93 14.46
N VAL A 296 -19.02 16.08 13.79
CA VAL A 296 -19.11 15.95 12.32
C VAL A 296 -20.60 15.92 11.98
N ALA A 297 -21.07 16.84 11.16
CA ALA A 297 -22.49 16.91 10.73
C ALA A 297 -23.50 16.79 11.90
N GLY A 298 -23.23 17.48 13.00
CA GLY A 298 -24.10 17.46 14.20
C GLY A 298 -24.00 16.19 15.05
N ARG A 299 -23.04 15.31 14.79
CA ARG A 299 -22.84 14.05 15.50
C ARG A 299 -21.47 13.99 16.16
N GLN A 300 -21.42 13.44 17.37
CA GLN A 300 -20.18 13.25 18.11
C GLN A 300 -19.51 11.95 17.67
N VAL A 301 -18.35 12.05 17.02
CA VAL A 301 -17.57 10.90 16.52
C VAL A 301 -16.24 10.77 17.26
N PRO A 302 -15.79 9.54 17.57
CA PRO A 302 -14.46 9.33 18.13
C PRO A 302 -13.38 9.68 17.09
N PRO A 303 -12.30 10.39 17.48
CA PRO A 303 -11.14 10.55 16.60
C PRO A 303 -10.46 9.20 16.36
N LEU A 304 -9.82 9.05 15.20
CA LEU A 304 -9.01 7.90 14.83
C LEU A 304 -7.56 8.33 14.62
N VAL A 305 -6.66 7.86 15.46
CA VAL A 305 -5.20 8.05 15.28
C VAL A 305 -4.63 6.89 14.49
N THR A 306 -4.04 7.17 13.34
CA THR A 306 -3.55 6.12 12.43
C THR A 306 -2.06 6.26 12.17
N GLN A 307 -1.33 5.17 12.24
CA GLN A 307 0.09 5.07 11.91
C GLN A 307 0.41 3.81 11.12
N ILE A 308 1.47 3.88 10.32
CA ILE A 308 2.09 2.74 9.63
C ILE A 308 3.61 2.84 9.76
N ALA A 309 4.28 1.72 9.90
CA ALA A 309 5.74 1.62 9.89
C ALA A 309 6.20 0.29 9.34
N ASP A 310 7.48 0.23 8.97
CA ASP A 310 8.15 -1.01 8.58
C ASP A 310 8.13 -2.01 9.74
N GLY A 311 7.51 -3.15 9.53
CA GLY A 311 7.31 -4.16 10.56
C GLY A 311 8.54 -5.01 10.87
N GLU A 312 9.50 -5.05 9.96
CA GLU A 312 10.78 -5.76 10.10
C GLU A 312 11.96 -4.86 10.47
N ASN A 313 11.79 -3.54 10.45
CA ASN A 313 12.91 -2.62 10.67
C ASN A 313 13.51 -2.78 12.07
N GLY A 314 14.85 -2.80 12.12
CA GLY A 314 15.73 -3.24 13.18
C GLY A 314 15.38 -2.88 14.62
N GLY A 315 15.96 -3.59 15.55
CA GLY A 315 15.93 -3.33 17.00
C GLY A 315 14.56 -3.08 17.62
N VAL A 316 13.97 -1.94 17.33
CA VAL A 316 12.72 -1.44 17.94
C VAL A 316 11.52 -2.30 17.55
N MET A 317 11.31 -2.55 16.24
CA MET A 317 10.18 -3.38 15.79
C MET A 317 10.35 -4.86 16.15
N MET A 318 11.58 -5.32 16.24
CA MET A 318 11.88 -6.70 16.63
C MET A 318 11.64 -6.92 18.13
N ASN A 319 12.11 -6.01 18.98
CA ASN A 319 12.20 -6.23 20.41
C ASN A 319 11.12 -5.51 21.22
N GLU A 320 10.79 -4.27 20.84
CA GLU A 320 9.86 -3.44 21.62
C GLU A 320 8.40 -3.64 21.18
N PHE A 321 8.15 -3.84 19.88
CA PHE A 321 6.78 -3.93 19.37
C PHE A 321 5.97 -5.09 19.97
N PRO A 322 6.43 -6.36 20.01
CA PRO A 322 5.59 -7.46 20.46
C PRO A 322 5.09 -7.28 21.89
N PRO A 323 5.94 -7.05 22.91
CA PRO A 323 5.47 -6.88 24.28
C PRO A 323 4.59 -5.64 24.43
N LYS A 324 4.89 -4.56 23.67
CA LYS A 324 4.12 -3.33 23.77
C LYS A 324 2.75 -3.45 23.11
N TYR A 325 2.67 -4.12 21.95
CA TYR A 325 1.41 -4.44 21.30
C TYR A 325 0.51 -5.29 22.20
N MET A 326 1.05 -6.37 22.78
CA MET A 326 0.29 -7.23 23.70
C MET A 326 -0.21 -6.44 24.93
N GLN A 327 0.64 -5.61 25.52
CA GLN A 327 0.26 -4.73 26.63
C GLN A 327 -0.93 -3.84 26.23
N VAL A 328 -0.82 -3.15 25.10
CA VAL A 328 -1.85 -2.19 24.66
C VAL A 328 -3.14 -2.91 24.26
N VAL A 329 -3.07 -4.08 23.65
CA VAL A 329 -4.27 -4.88 23.35
C VAL A 329 -5.01 -5.25 24.64
N ARG A 330 -4.30 -5.67 25.68
CA ARG A 330 -4.91 -5.96 27.00
C ARG A 330 -5.52 -4.71 27.64
N GLU A 331 -4.84 -3.56 27.55
CA GLU A 331 -5.33 -2.28 28.08
C GLU A 331 -6.56 -1.76 27.32
N SER A 332 -6.59 -1.92 25.99
CA SER A 332 -7.65 -1.38 25.14
C SER A 332 -8.92 -2.22 25.14
N SER A 333 -8.80 -3.52 25.40
CA SER A 333 -9.92 -4.46 25.40
C SER A 333 -10.96 -4.04 26.45
N GLY A 334 -12.17 -3.69 26.01
CA GLY A 334 -13.26 -3.21 26.87
C GLY A 334 -13.11 -1.77 27.38
N SER A 335 -12.06 -1.02 26.99
CA SER A 335 -11.88 0.39 27.36
C SER A 335 -12.64 1.34 26.42
N ASP A 336 -12.71 2.64 26.78
CA ASP A 336 -13.27 3.68 25.92
C ASP A 336 -12.29 4.17 24.82
N THR A 337 -11.06 3.72 24.87
CA THR A 337 -10.02 3.96 23.85
C THR A 337 -9.72 2.65 23.16
N ALA A 338 -10.26 2.43 21.97
CA ALA A 338 -10.21 1.15 21.29
C ALA A 338 -9.09 1.06 20.24
N LEU A 339 -8.53 -0.15 20.07
CA LEU A 339 -7.89 -0.52 18.83
C LEU A 339 -8.98 -0.87 17.82
N MET A 340 -8.92 -0.30 16.61
CA MET A 340 -9.88 -0.55 15.53
C MET A 340 -9.16 -0.72 14.20
N ASN A 341 -9.73 -1.54 13.34
CA ASN A 341 -9.38 -1.54 11.93
C ASN A 341 -10.09 -0.38 11.23
N VAL A 342 -9.48 0.20 10.20
CA VAL A 342 -10.02 1.39 9.53
C VAL A 342 -11.37 1.12 8.86
N SER A 343 -11.52 0.01 8.14
CA SER A 343 -12.80 -0.32 7.49
C SER A 343 -13.94 -0.55 8.49
N GLU A 344 -13.61 -1.07 9.68
CA GLU A 344 -14.54 -1.18 10.79
C GLU A 344 -15.00 0.21 11.28
N TYR A 345 -14.04 1.11 11.51
CA TYR A 345 -14.33 2.49 11.91
C TYR A 345 -15.21 3.22 10.87
N LEU A 346 -14.87 3.12 9.58
CA LEU A 346 -15.64 3.73 8.49
C LEU A 346 -17.07 3.15 8.38
N ALA A 347 -17.22 1.84 8.62
CA ALA A 347 -18.55 1.22 8.65
C ALA A 347 -19.40 1.75 9.81
N HIS A 348 -18.82 1.96 11.00
CA HIS A 348 -19.50 2.55 12.14
C HIS A 348 -19.88 4.02 11.87
N LEU A 349 -19.02 4.83 11.26
CA LEU A 349 -19.37 6.20 10.86
C LEU A 349 -20.61 6.21 9.94
N HIS A 350 -20.60 5.33 8.94
CA HIS A 350 -21.73 5.20 8.02
C HIS A 350 -23.02 4.77 8.74
N ALA A 351 -22.94 3.82 9.68
CA ALA A 351 -24.09 3.33 10.45
C ALA A 351 -24.74 4.42 11.32
N ILE A 352 -23.95 5.34 11.85
CA ILE A 352 -24.47 6.50 12.58
C ILE A 352 -24.86 7.66 11.65
N GLY A 353 -24.83 7.45 10.32
CA GLY A 353 -25.30 8.38 9.29
C GLY A 353 -24.28 9.45 8.90
N ILE A 354 -22.98 9.22 9.08
CA ILE A 354 -21.92 10.06 8.51
C ILE A 354 -21.55 9.47 7.14
N THR A 355 -21.88 10.21 6.09
CA THR A 355 -21.55 9.83 4.70
C THR A 355 -20.26 10.48 4.21
N GLU A 356 -19.76 10.06 3.06
CA GLU A 356 -18.56 10.66 2.46
C GLU A 356 -18.73 12.16 2.19
N ALA A 357 -19.94 12.61 1.88
CA ALA A 357 -20.23 14.02 1.58
C ALA A 357 -20.09 14.94 2.82
N GLU A 358 -20.23 14.38 4.02
CA GLU A 358 -20.16 15.12 5.29
C GLU A 358 -18.74 15.20 5.85
N LEU A 359 -17.81 14.40 5.28
CA LEU A 359 -16.40 14.43 5.67
C LEU A 359 -15.66 15.61 5.02
N PRO A 360 -14.68 16.21 5.73
CA PRO A 360 -13.90 17.31 5.17
C PRO A 360 -13.19 16.87 3.89
N ALA A 361 -13.17 17.77 2.91
CA ALA A 361 -12.53 17.53 1.62
C ALA A 361 -11.08 17.99 1.63
N ILE A 362 -10.22 17.20 1.00
CA ILE A 362 -8.80 17.47 0.81
C ILE A 362 -8.38 17.17 -0.63
N ARG A 363 -7.23 17.67 -1.02
CA ARG A 363 -6.56 17.38 -2.28
C ARG A 363 -5.06 17.11 -2.05
N PRO A 364 -4.33 16.53 -3.01
CA PRO A 364 -2.87 16.46 -2.93
C PRO A 364 -2.23 17.84 -2.76
N VAL A 365 -1.14 17.90 -2.01
CA VAL A 365 -0.43 19.15 -1.68
C VAL A 365 0.00 19.91 -2.95
N PHE A 366 0.01 21.25 -2.89
CA PHE A 366 0.30 22.21 -3.96
C PHE A 366 -0.76 22.32 -5.06
N GLN A 367 -1.77 21.47 -5.10
CA GLN A 367 -2.79 21.54 -6.16
C GLN A 367 -3.67 22.79 -6.06
N LYS A 368 -3.86 23.38 -4.85
CA LYS A 368 -4.57 24.66 -4.76
C LYS A 368 -3.93 25.73 -5.63
N ARG A 369 -2.59 25.85 -5.57
CA ARG A 369 -1.84 26.84 -6.35
C ARG A 369 -2.01 26.64 -7.87
N ILE A 370 -2.15 25.39 -8.32
CA ILE A 370 -2.43 25.06 -9.71
C ILE A 370 -3.85 25.51 -10.07
N TRP A 371 -4.84 25.11 -9.28
CA TRP A 371 -6.25 25.39 -9.58
C TRP A 371 -6.63 26.86 -9.46
N ASP A 372 -5.91 27.64 -8.67
CA ASP A 372 -6.07 29.11 -8.61
C ASP A 372 -5.72 29.81 -9.95
N ARG A 373 -4.94 29.16 -10.80
CA ARG A 373 -4.43 29.69 -12.08
C ARG A 373 -4.91 28.95 -13.31
N PHE A 374 -5.39 27.73 -13.13
CA PHE A 374 -5.76 26.86 -14.23
C PHE A 374 -7.24 27.04 -14.59
N PRO A 375 -7.56 27.50 -15.81
CA PRO A 375 -8.96 27.56 -16.28
C PRO A 375 -9.60 26.18 -16.36
N ASP A 376 -10.89 26.10 -16.09
CA ASP A 376 -11.61 24.83 -16.11
C ASP A 376 -11.46 24.11 -17.44
N ALA A 377 -11.04 22.83 -17.38
CA ALA A 377 -10.93 21.93 -18.53
C ALA A 377 -10.05 22.43 -19.70
N ALA A 378 -9.01 23.21 -19.40
CA ALA A 378 -8.14 23.79 -20.43
C ALA A 378 -7.17 22.79 -21.10
N GLY A 379 -7.06 21.58 -20.56
CA GLY A 379 -6.26 20.46 -21.11
C GLY A 379 -4.82 20.37 -20.61
N PRO A 380 -4.11 19.26 -20.96
CA PRO A 380 -2.77 18.96 -20.42
C PRO A 380 -1.72 20.02 -20.73
N GLU A 381 -1.68 20.55 -21.96
CA GLU A 381 -0.68 21.56 -22.36
C GLU A 381 -0.77 22.84 -21.54
N GLN A 382 -1.99 23.28 -21.20
CA GLN A 382 -2.17 24.43 -20.33
C GLN A 382 -1.77 24.12 -18.88
N LEU A 383 -2.06 22.91 -18.43
CA LEU A 383 -1.65 22.46 -17.09
C LEU A 383 -0.13 22.49 -16.95
N GLU A 384 0.62 21.96 -17.92
CA GLU A 384 2.09 21.99 -17.89
C GLU A 384 2.64 23.41 -17.85
N ARG A 385 2.06 24.33 -18.64
CA ARG A 385 2.47 25.75 -18.59
C ARG A 385 2.30 26.37 -17.21
N VAL A 386 1.15 26.13 -16.57
CA VAL A 386 0.90 26.63 -15.20
C VAL A 386 1.89 26.02 -14.19
N ILE A 387 2.19 24.73 -14.34
CA ILE A 387 3.17 24.04 -13.48
C ILE A 387 4.58 24.67 -13.65
N GLU A 388 5.00 24.92 -14.90
CA GLU A 388 6.29 25.55 -15.18
C GLU A 388 6.37 26.98 -14.62
N GLU A 389 5.34 27.80 -14.79
CA GLU A 389 5.25 29.13 -14.19
C GLU A 389 5.40 29.08 -12.66
N LEU A 390 4.69 28.17 -11.99
CA LEU A 390 4.78 28.00 -10.54
C LEU A 390 6.16 27.53 -10.08
N ARG A 391 6.83 26.65 -10.84
CA ARG A 391 8.21 26.23 -10.57
C ARG A 391 9.21 27.37 -10.69
N HIS A 392 9.01 28.25 -11.65
CA HIS A 392 9.85 29.45 -11.82
C HIS A 392 9.70 30.46 -10.68
N GLU A 393 8.48 30.62 -10.15
CA GLU A 393 8.20 31.55 -9.07
C GLU A 393 8.65 31.07 -7.69
N ASP A 394 8.56 29.76 -7.45
CA ASP A 394 8.89 29.15 -6.16
C ASP A 394 9.59 27.79 -6.36
N HIS A 395 10.87 27.75 -6.12
CA HIS A 395 11.70 26.54 -6.21
C HIS A 395 11.27 25.39 -5.27
N ARG A 396 10.41 25.66 -4.28
CA ARG A 396 9.84 24.63 -3.39
C ARG A 396 8.58 24.00 -3.97
N PHE A 397 7.99 24.65 -4.98
CA PHE A 397 6.84 24.08 -5.67
C PHE A 397 7.27 22.92 -6.57
N HIS A 398 6.56 21.81 -6.45
CA HIS A 398 6.80 20.63 -7.29
C HIS A 398 5.53 19.78 -7.43
N VAL A 399 5.50 18.96 -8.46
CA VAL A 399 4.42 18.00 -8.75
C VAL A 399 4.95 16.56 -8.85
N ASP A 400 6.08 16.30 -8.21
CA ASP A 400 6.73 14.98 -8.21
C ASP A 400 6.18 14.02 -7.15
N GLY A 401 5.15 14.44 -6.43
CA GLY A 401 4.53 13.70 -5.35
C GLY A 401 5.09 14.03 -3.96
N GLY A 402 4.47 13.48 -2.95
CA GLY A 402 4.92 13.50 -1.56
C GLY A 402 4.99 12.08 -1.02
N SER A 403 5.85 11.83 -0.04
CA SER A 403 6.03 10.52 0.57
C SER A 403 6.07 10.63 2.11
N TRP A 404 6.37 9.54 2.79
CA TRP A 404 6.53 9.51 4.25
C TRP A 404 7.64 10.43 4.77
N THR A 405 8.59 10.84 3.91
CA THR A 405 9.56 11.90 4.19
C THR A 405 9.22 13.16 3.41
N ASN A 406 9.69 14.32 3.88
CA ASN A 406 9.61 15.56 3.11
C ASN A 406 10.67 15.64 1.99
N ASN A 407 11.47 14.59 1.82
CA ASN A 407 12.52 14.57 0.81
C ASN A 407 11.99 14.03 -0.51
N ILE A 408 11.93 14.89 -1.52
CA ILE A 408 11.46 14.55 -2.85
C ILE A 408 12.30 13.47 -3.54
N SER A 409 13.55 13.26 -3.14
CA SER A 409 14.41 12.20 -3.71
C SER A 409 13.81 10.80 -3.54
N TRP A 410 13.01 10.60 -2.50
CA TRP A 410 12.28 9.35 -2.28
C TRP A 410 11.22 9.08 -3.34
N VAL A 411 10.74 10.11 -4.00
CA VAL A 411 9.72 10.00 -5.04
C VAL A 411 10.35 9.86 -6.42
N ARG A 412 11.32 10.72 -6.74
CA ARG A 412 12.01 10.72 -8.04
C ARG A 412 12.90 9.51 -8.21
N GLY A 413 13.53 9.06 -7.15
CA GLY A 413 14.52 8.01 -7.22
C GLY A 413 15.75 8.45 -8.02
N TYR A 414 16.47 7.48 -8.56
CA TYR A 414 17.77 7.70 -9.20
C TYR A 414 17.62 7.69 -10.72
N ASP A 415 17.99 8.78 -11.38
CA ASP A 415 17.87 8.96 -12.84
C ASP A 415 18.56 7.84 -13.64
N ALA A 416 19.65 7.28 -13.12
CA ALA A 416 20.34 6.16 -13.72
C ALA A 416 19.45 4.91 -13.93
N LEU A 417 18.33 4.83 -13.25
CA LEU A 417 17.40 3.70 -13.31
C LEU A 417 16.03 4.08 -13.86
N LEU A 418 15.51 5.29 -13.57
CA LEU A 418 14.23 5.75 -14.08
C LEU A 418 14.16 5.69 -15.61
N GLY A 419 15.19 6.17 -16.30
CA GLY A 419 15.24 6.12 -17.75
C GLY A 419 15.13 4.70 -18.35
N PRO A 420 15.90 3.70 -17.88
CA PRO A 420 15.67 2.30 -18.24
C PRO A 420 14.26 1.78 -17.95
N MET A 421 13.70 2.10 -16.80
CA MET A 421 12.34 1.69 -16.42
C MET A 421 11.27 2.28 -17.34
N ASP A 422 11.35 3.57 -17.66
CA ASP A 422 10.43 4.24 -18.57
C ASP A 422 10.50 3.63 -19.98
N ARG A 423 11.70 3.33 -20.47
CA ARG A 423 11.87 2.68 -21.79
C ARG A 423 11.21 1.30 -21.86
N VAL A 424 11.39 0.46 -20.85
CA VAL A 424 10.77 -0.87 -20.85
C VAL A 424 9.27 -0.82 -20.65
N SER A 425 8.77 0.17 -19.87
CA SER A 425 7.33 0.45 -19.75
C SER A 425 6.73 0.84 -21.11
N ALA A 426 7.34 1.80 -21.80
CA ALA A 426 6.89 2.21 -23.13
C ALA A 426 6.91 1.04 -24.13
N LEU A 427 7.95 0.21 -24.10
CA LEU A 427 8.06 -0.96 -24.96
C LEU A 427 6.99 -2.01 -24.63
N PHE A 428 6.71 -2.25 -23.34
CA PHE A 428 5.64 -3.14 -22.90
C PHE A 428 4.28 -2.64 -23.39
N PHE A 429 4.00 -1.34 -23.27
CA PHE A 429 2.79 -0.75 -23.80
C PHE A 429 2.63 -1.00 -25.30
N GLU A 430 3.65 -0.68 -26.10
CA GLU A 430 3.59 -0.80 -27.57
C GLU A 430 3.48 -2.25 -28.05
N LYS A 431 4.15 -3.19 -27.39
CA LYS A 431 4.21 -4.57 -27.87
C LYS A 431 3.20 -5.52 -27.22
N VAL A 432 2.70 -5.18 -26.03
CA VAL A 432 1.82 -6.08 -25.24
C VAL A 432 0.43 -5.48 -25.07
N LEU A 433 0.35 -4.28 -24.49
CA LEU A 433 -0.96 -3.69 -24.13
C LEU A 433 -1.71 -3.18 -25.36
N LYS A 434 -1.04 -2.40 -26.22
CA LYS A 434 -1.65 -1.79 -27.41
C LYS A 434 -2.13 -2.83 -28.45
N PRO A 435 -1.40 -3.93 -28.72
CA PRO A 435 -1.91 -5.01 -29.55
C PRO A 435 -3.00 -5.88 -28.89
N GLY A 436 -3.22 -5.74 -27.59
CA GLY A 436 -4.21 -6.51 -26.85
C GLY A 436 -3.83 -7.97 -26.62
N VAL A 437 -2.55 -8.22 -26.32
CA VAL A 437 -2.10 -9.59 -25.98
C VAL A 437 -2.86 -10.06 -24.74
N ARG A 438 -3.37 -11.27 -24.78
CA ARG A 438 -4.21 -11.81 -23.69
C ARG A 438 -3.40 -12.00 -22.41
N SER A 439 -3.99 -11.60 -21.28
CA SER A 439 -3.35 -11.66 -19.95
C SER A 439 -3.12 -13.08 -19.42
N ASP A 440 -3.77 -14.09 -20.02
CA ASP A 440 -3.62 -15.49 -19.69
C ASP A 440 -2.55 -16.24 -20.53
N GLU A 441 -1.88 -15.54 -21.46
CA GLU A 441 -0.78 -16.14 -22.25
C GLU A 441 0.52 -16.22 -21.43
N PRO A 442 1.28 -17.34 -21.51
CA PRO A 442 2.55 -17.47 -20.78
C PRO A 442 3.55 -16.33 -21.05
N ARG A 443 3.64 -15.87 -22.33
CA ARG A 443 4.54 -14.77 -22.70
C ARG A 443 4.11 -13.44 -22.05
N TYR A 444 2.79 -13.17 -21.93
CA TYR A 444 2.27 -12.00 -21.23
C TYR A 444 2.67 -12.05 -19.74
N ARG A 445 2.44 -13.18 -19.07
CA ARG A 445 2.78 -13.35 -17.65
C ARG A 445 4.26 -13.14 -17.38
N ASN A 446 5.12 -13.69 -18.25
CA ASN A 446 6.57 -13.51 -18.13
C ASN A 446 7.01 -12.06 -18.32
N ALA A 447 6.46 -11.36 -19.32
CA ALA A 447 6.75 -9.95 -19.55
C ALA A 447 6.21 -9.07 -18.39
N LEU A 448 4.97 -9.33 -17.93
CA LEU A 448 4.38 -8.64 -16.79
C LEU A 448 5.21 -8.80 -15.52
N PHE A 449 5.61 -10.02 -15.18
CA PHE A 449 6.45 -10.29 -14.01
C PHE A 449 7.73 -9.44 -14.02
N HIS A 450 8.47 -9.43 -15.15
CA HIS A 450 9.69 -8.63 -15.26
C HIS A 450 9.43 -7.13 -15.24
N LEU A 451 8.31 -6.65 -15.81
CA LEU A 451 7.90 -5.24 -15.72
C LEU A 451 7.72 -4.83 -14.25
N LEU A 452 6.89 -5.58 -13.52
CA LEU A 452 6.57 -5.25 -12.15
C LEU A 452 7.79 -5.35 -11.21
N VAL A 453 8.67 -6.33 -11.43
CA VAL A 453 9.93 -6.43 -10.69
C VAL A 453 10.86 -5.26 -11.00
N SER A 454 10.93 -4.79 -12.27
CA SER A 454 11.82 -3.68 -12.66
C SER A 454 11.50 -2.36 -11.95
N GLN A 455 10.25 -2.19 -11.48
CA GLN A 455 9.75 -0.94 -10.89
C GLN A 455 9.82 -0.92 -9.36
N THR A 456 10.49 -1.85 -8.75
CA THR A 456 10.66 -1.94 -7.30
C THR A 456 11.39 -0.72 -6.74
N SER A 457 10.86 -0.14 -5.66
CA SER A 457 11.40 1.06 -5.00
C SER A 457 12.84 0.88 -4.51
N CYS A 458 13.18 -0.30 -3.99
CA CYS A 458 14.52 -0.58 -3.44
C CYS A 458 15.66 -0.38 -4.44
N TYR A 459 15.42 -0.65 -5.71
CA TYR A 459 16.42 -0.38 -6.76
C TYR A 459 16.76 1.11 -6.89
N ARG A 460 15.81 1.97 -6.52
CA ARG A 460 15.93 3.43 -6.58
C ARG A 460 16.47 4.03 -5.30
N TYR A 461 15.97 3.60 -4.15
CA TYR A 461 16.29 4.21 -2.86
C TYR A 461 17.63 3.77 -2.30
N TRP A 462 17.94 2.50 -2.48
CA TRP A 462 19.24 1.96 -2.13
C TRP A 462 20.21 2.02 -3.32
N GLY A 463 19.84 2.80 -4.33
CA GLY A 463 20.33 2.91 -5.69
C GLY A 463 21.79 3.29 -5.88
N GLN A 464 22.68 2.77 -5.04
CA GLN A 464 24.13 2.81 -5.25
C GLN A 464 24.66 1.38 -5.35
N GLY A 465 25.69 1.22 -6.16
CA GLY A 465 26.33 -0.08 -6.34
C GLY A 465 25.40 -1.13 -6.96
N ILE A 466 25.36 -2.30 -6.36
CA ILE A 466 24.69 -3.49 -6.89
C ILE A 466 23.18 -3.33 -7.11
N TRP A 467 22.50 -2.46 -6.35
CA TRP A 467 21.07 -2.26 -6.50
C TRP A 467 20.67 -1.66 -7.84
N VAL A 468 21.47 -0.73 -8.35
CA VAL A 468 21.29 -0.18 -9.70
C VAL A 468 21.55 -1.25 -10.76
N ASP A 469 22.55 -2.10 -10.55
CA ASP A 469 22.86 -3.18 -11.48
C ASP A 469 21.74 -4.23 -11.51
N TYR A 470 21.13 -4.55 -10.38
CA TYR A 470 19.94 -5.41 -10.30
C TYR A 470 18.79 -4.85 -11.14
N GLY A 471 18.41 -3.60 -10.92
CA GLY A 471 17.34 -2.98 -11.68
C GLY A 471 17.61 -2.89 -13.18
N ARG A 472 18.84 -2.53 -13.57
CA ARG A 472 19.25 -2.50 -14.99
C ARG A 472 19.20 -3.87 -15.63
N GLU A 473 19.62 -4.91 -14.91
CA GLU A 473 19.58 -6.29 -15.42
C GLU A 473 18.14 -6.76 -15.64
N ILE A 474 17.21 -6.45 -14.71
CA ILE A 474 15.80 -6.77 -14.92
C ILE A 474 15.24 -6.03 -16.14
N CYS A 475 15.54 -4.73 -16.29
CA CYS A 475 15.14 -3.97 -17.49
C CYS A 475 15.73 -4.57 -18.80
N ARG A 476 16.99 -5.02 -18.77
CA ARG A 476 17.62 -5.70 -19.92
C ARG A 476 16.88 -6.98 -20.27
N ARG A 477 16.59 -7.84 -19.27
CA ARG A 477 15.84 -9.09 -19.48
C ARG A 477 14.46 -8.85 -20.05
N LEU A 478 13.75 -7.85 -19.53
CA LEU A 478 12.45 -7.47 -20.05
C LEU A 478 12.55 -6.98 -21.51
N THR A 479 13.60 -6.20 -21.85
CA THR A 479 13.85 -5.78 -23.23
C THR A 479 14.01 -6.98 -24.15
N ASP A 480 14.80 -7.98 -23.74
CA ASP A 480 14.99 -9.20 -24.52
C ASP A 480 13.67 -9.97 -24.68
N ILE A 481 12.91 -10.17 -23.60
CA ILE A 481 11.61 -10.83 -23.65
C ILE A 481 10.67 -10.11 -24.64
N LEU A 482 10.58 -8.79 -24.56
CA LEU A 482 9.71 -8.00 -25.44
C LEU A 482 10.21 -7.99 -26.90
N THR A 483 11.50 -8.14 -27.13
CA THR A 483 12.06 -8.14 -28.47
C THR A 483 11.85 -9.47 -29.18
N TYR A 484 12.00 -10.59 -28.46
CA TYR A 484 11.99 -11.92 -29.08
C TYR A 484 10.66 -12.66 -28.99
N ASN A 485 9.76 -12.29 -28.04
CA ASN A 485 8.50 -13.00 -27.83
C ASN A 485 7.28 -12.22 -28.32
N PHE A 486 7.45 -10.96 -28.75
CA PHE A 486 6.40 -10.06 -29.24
C PHE A 486 6.89 -9.31 -30.49
#